data_0e746c0dfc10833df91e42f57a392259
#
_entry.id   0e746c0dfc10833df91e42f57a392259
#
_cell.length_a   1.000
_cell.length_b   1.000
_cell.length_c   1.000
_cell.angle_alpha   90.00
_cell.angle_beta   90.00
_cell.angle_gamma   90.00
#
_symmetry.space_group_name_H-M   'P 1'
#
loop_
_entity.id
_entity.type
_entity.pdbx_description
1 polymer ?
#
loop_
_entity_poly.entity_id
_entity_poly.type
_entity_poly.pdbx_seq_one_letter_code
_entity_poly.pdbx_strand_id
1 'polypeptide(L)'
;MAKKYFGTDGIRGLVNSRHINGDMFFKFGLASGTYFKTQKKNKQIAIIAKDTRLSGYALEPALVSGLTSAGMHVYTMGPLPTNGLAMLTKSMKANMGIMITASHNPHYDNGLKLFGPDGLKLSDKIEKKIE
;
A
#
# COMPACT_ATOMS: atom_id res chain seq x y z
N MET A 1 20.76 -8.83 0.95
CA MET A 1 20.44 -8.42 -0.42
C MET A 1 19.60 -7.15 -0.43
N ALA A 2 19.83 -6.30 -1.39
CA ALA A 2 19.06 -5.07 -1.53
C ALA A 2 17.61 -5.36 -1.92
N LYS A 3 16.68 -4.49 -1.51
CA LYS A 3 15.29 -4.56 -1.93
C LYS A 3 15.18 -4.20 -3.41
N LYS A 4 14.23 -4.81 -4.08
CA LYS A 4 14.05 -4.65 -5.53
C LYS A 4 13.21 -3.42 -5.88
N TYR A 5 12.13 -3.17 -5.14
CA TYR A 5 11.20 -2.09 -5.43
C TYR A 5 11.11 -1.06 -4.32
N PHE A 6 11.12 -1.49 -3.06
CA PHE A 6 10.96 -0.61 -1.91
C PHE A 6 12.24 0.14 -1.58
N GLY A 7 12.12 1.47 -1.51
CA GLY A 7 13.18 2.32 -0.97
C GLY A 7 12.95 2.60 0.52
N THR A 8 13.67 3.57 1.06
CA THR A 8 13.55 3.98 2.47
C THR A 8 12.14 4.47 2.81
N ASP A 9 11.49 5.15 1.86
CA ASP A 9 10.17 5.76 2.04
C ASP A 9 9.11 5.07 1.18
N GLY A 10 9.18 3.75 1.04
CA GLY A 10 8.25 3.00 0.21
C GLY A 10 8.69 2.98 -1.25
N ILE A 11 7.73 2.83 -2.15
CA ILE A 11 7.96 2.84 -3.59
C ILE A 11 7.52 4.19 -4.12
N ARG A 12 8.36 4.85 -4.91
CA ARG A 12 8.05 6.15 -5.52
C ARG A 12 8.60 6.19 -6.94
N GLY A 13 7.96 6.98 -7.78
CA GLY A 13 8.45 7.21 -9.13
C GLY A 13 7.45 7.96 -9.99
N LEU A 14 7.84 8.18 -11.23
CA LEU A 14 6.99 8.82 -12.23
C LEU A 14 5.79 7.94 -12.56
N VAL A 15 4.61 8.53 -12.60
CA VAL A 15 3.38 7.81 -12.95
C VAL A 15 3.47 7.29 -14.39
N ASN A 16 2.97 6.09 -14.60
CA ASN A 16 3.05 5.33 -15.86
C ASN A 16 4.47 4.92 -16.24
N SER A 17 5.40 5.00 -15.28
CA SER A 17 6.72 4.45 -15.45
C SER A 17 6.73 2.96 -15.07
N ARG A 18 7.93 2.39 -15.05
CA ARG A 18 8.14 0.95 -14.82
C ARG A 18 7.48 0.41 -13.55
N HIS A 19 7.51 1.17 -12.45
CA HIS A 19 7.03 0.69 -11.16
C HIS A 19 5.74 1.34 -10.69
N ILE A 20 5.35 2.47 -11.26
CA ILE A 20 4.19 3.23 -10.82
C ILE A 20 3.13 3.22 -11.92
N ASN A 21 2.42 2.12 -12.01
CA ASN A 21 1.33 1.94 -12.98
C ASN A 21 0.29 0.97 -12.43
N GLY A 22 -0.84 0.86 -13.10
CA GLY A 22 -1.95 0.02 -12.65
C GLY A 22 -1.58 -1.45 -12.53
N ASP A 23 -0.84 -1.98 -13.51
CA ASP A 23 -0.42 -3.38 -13.49
C ASP A 23 0.45 -3.69 -12.27
N MET A 24 1.43 -2.84 -11.99
CA MET A 24 2.31 -3.03 -10.83
C MET A 24 1.55 -2.87 -9.52
N PHE A 25 0.63 -1.91 -9.43
CA PHE A 25 -0.17 -1.72 -8.22
C PHE A 25 -1.11 -2.90 -7.97
N PHE A 26 -1.67 -3.48 -9.04
CA PHE A 26 -2.41 -4.72 -8.90
C PHE A 26 -1.54 -5.83 -8.30
N LYS A 27 -0.33 -5.99 -8.83
CA LYS A 27 0.62 -6.99 -8.36
C LYS A 27 1.06 -6.75 -6.92
N PHE A 28 1.31 -5.50 -6.54
CA PHE A 28 1.65 -5.16 -5.16
C PHE A 28 0.49 -5.48 -4.22
N GLY A 29 -0.75 -5.19 -4.62
CA GLY A 29 -1.92 -5.54 -3.84
C GLY A 29 -2.06 -7.05 -3.65
N LEU A 30 -1.91 -7.79 -4.73
CA LEU A 30 -2.00 -9.25 -4.70
C LEU A 30 -0.91 -9.85 -3.80
N ALA A 31 0.32 -9.39 -3.95
CA ALA A 31 1.45 -9.89 -3.17
C ALA A 31 1.32 -9.54 -1.68
N SER A 32 0.96 -8.29 -1.38
CA SER A 32 0.79 -7.82 -0.01
C SER A 32 -0.35 -8.55 0.68
N GLY A 33 -1.48 -8.67 0.00
CA GLY A 33 -2.63 -9.37 0.53
C GLY A 33 -2.34 -10.85 0.79
N THR A 34 -1.63 -11.48 -0.12
CA THR A 34 -1.22 -12.88 0.05
C THR A 34 -0.32 -13.04 1.27
N TYR A 35 0.65 -12.15 1.43
CA TYR A 35 1.54 -12.19 2.59
C TYR A 35 0.76 -12.09 3.90
N PHE A 36 -0.10 -11.07 4.02
CA PHE A 36 -0.82 -10.85 5.27
C PHE A 36 -1.91 -11.88 5.53
N LYS A 37 -2.51 -12.43 4.50
CA LYS A 37 -3.50 -13.48 4.64
C LYS A 37 -2.91 -14.75 5.26
N THR A 38 -1.68 -15.08 4.95
CA THR A 38 -1.03 -16.27 5.49
C THR A 38 -0.65 -16.13 6.97
N GLN A 39 -0.65 -14.91 7.52
CA GLN A 39 -0.25 -14.65 8.90
C GLN A 39 -1.37 -14.84 9.90
N LYS A 40 -2.64 -14.87 9.47
CA LYS A 40 -3.79 -15.01 10.36
C LYS A 40 -4.88 -15.83 9.71
N LYS A 41 -5.72 -16.45 10.55
CA LYS A 41 -6.84 -17.27 10.10
C LYS A 41 -8.17 -16.53 10.08
N ASN A 42 -8.25 -15.38 10.74
CA ASN A 42 -9.48 -14.61 10.84
C ASN A 42 -9.63 -13.64 9.67
N LYS A 43 -10.76 -12.92 9.65
CA LYS A 43 -11.03 -11.89 8.65
C LYS A 43 -9.83 -10.96 8.48
N GLN A 44 -9.40 -10.77 7.25
CA GLN A 44 -8.24 -9.96 6.94
C GLN A 44 -8.69 -8.61 6.39
N ILE A 45 -8.21 -7.52 6.99
CA ILE A 45 -8.62 -6.16 6.64
C ILE A 45 -7.41 -5.35 6.20
N ALA A 46 -7.55 -4.68 5.06
CA ALA A 46 -6.60 -3.69 4.56
C ALA A 46 -7.28 -2.34 4.49
N ILE A 47 -6.59 -1.29 4.90
CA ILE A 47 -7.07 0.08 4.81
C ILE A 47 -6.20 0.82 3.82
N ILE A 48 -6.83 1.53 2.88
CA ILE A 48 -6.11 2.31 1.87
C ILE A 48 -6.51 3.77 1.99
N ALA A 49 -5.52 4.64 1.99
CA ALA A 49 -5.73 6.08 1.85
C ALA A 49 -4.80 6.60 0.77
N LYS A 50 -5.04 7.82 0.32
CA LYS A 50 -4.22 8.46 -0.70
C LYS A 50 -4.13 9.95 -0.40
N ASP A 51 -3.13 10.61 -1.00
CA ASP A 51 -3.07 12.06 -0.98
C ASP A 51 -3.94 12.60 -2.14
N THR A 52 -3.81 13.88 -2.44
CA THR A 52 -4.67 14.54 -3.43
C THR A 52 -4.19 14.39 -4.88
N ARG A 53 -3.15 13.60 -5.13
CA ARG A 53 -2.65 13.41 -6.50
C ARG A 53 -3.70 12.75 -7.38
N LEU A 54 -3.87 13.29 -8.58
CA LEU A 54 -4.88 12.81 -9.52
C LEU A 54 -4.66 11.33 -9.89
N SER A 55 -3.40 10.93 -10.05
CA SER A 55 -3.05 9.55 -10.39
C SER A 55 -3.50 8.53 -9.33
N GLY A 56 -3.75 8.96 -8.10
CA GLY A 56 -4.28 8.08 -7.06
C GLY A 56 -5.61 7.46 -7.45
N TYR A 57 -6.41 8.16 -8.24
CA TYR A 57 -7.71 7.64 -8.69
C TYR A 57 -7.58 6.48 -9.68
N ALA A 58 -6.44 6.35 -10.35
CA ALA A 58 -6.16 5.19 -11.21
C ALA A 58 -5.45 4.08 -10.43
N LEU A 59 -4.54 4.45 -9.54
CA LEU A 59 -3.70 3.49 -8.81
C LEU A 59 -4.45 2.79 -7.69
N GLU A 60 -5.34 3.49 -7.00
CA GLU A 60 -6.10 2.93 -5.89
C GLU A 60 -7.00 1.76 -6.33
N PRO A 61 -7.82 1.88 -7.41
CA PRO A 61 -8.62 0.74 -7.85
C PRO A 61 -7.80 -0.49 -8.23
N ALA A 62 -6.63 -0.29 -8.83
CA ALA A 62 -5.73 -1.38 -9.18
C ALA A 62 -5.25 -2.11 -7.92
N LEU A 63 -4.87 -1.35 -6.90
CA LEU A 63 -4.43 -1.90 -5.62
C LEU A 63 -5.57 -2.64 -4.91
N VAL A 64 -6.77 -2.06 -4.90
CA VAL A 64 -7.98 -2.68 -4.35
C VAL A 64 -8.25 -4.02 -5.03
N SER A 65 -8.17 -4.06 -6.36
CA SER A 65 -8.38 -5.28 -7.13
C SER A 65 -7.40 -6.38 -6.73
N GLY A 66 -6.12 -6.03 -6.56
CA GLY A 66 -5.09 -6.99 -6.14
C GLY A 66 -5.34 -7.53 -4.74
N LEU A 67 -5.63 -6.66 -3.79
CA LEU A 67 -5.90 -7.05 -2.40
C LEU A 67 -7.15 -7.92 -2.29
N THR A 68 -8.21 -7.52 -2.98
CA THR A 68 -9.47 -8.28 -3.00
C THR A 68 -9.28 -9.65 -3.62
N SER A 69 -8.50 -9.72 -4.70
CA SER A 69 -8.17 -10.99 -5.36
C SER A 69 -7.40 -11.93 -4.42
N ALA A 70 -6.62 -11.37 -3.50
CA ALA A 70 -5.92 -12.16 -2.48
C ALA A 70 -6.84 -12.57 -1.32
N GLY A 71 -8.08 -12.09 -1.30
CA GLY A 71 -9.05 -12.45 -0.27
C GLY A 71 -9.14 -11.49 0.90
N MET A 72 -8.62 -10.28 0.77
CA MET A 72 -8.70 -9.27 1.82
C MET A 72 -9.97 -8.43 1.70
N HIS A 73 -10.46 -7.98 2.85
CA HIS A 73 -11.53 -6.97 2.92
C HIS A 73 -10.85 -5.60 2.90
N VAL A 74 -11.21 -4.76 1.94
CA VAL A 74 -10.54 -3.49 1.72
C VAL A 74 -11.47 -2.33 2.05
N TYR A 75 -10.99 -1.40 2.87
CA TYR A 75 -11.68 -0.15 3.17
C TYR A 75 -10.87 1.01 2.61
N THR A 76 -11.48 1.79 1.73
CA THR A 76 -10.84 2.97 1.17
C THR A 76 -11.30 4.20 1.94
N MET A 77 -10.34 4.96 2.46
CA MET A 77 -10.61 6.10 3.34
C MET A 77 -10.59 7.45 2.62
N GLY A 78 -10.27 7.45 1.33
CA GLY A 78 -10.13 8.69 0.58
C GLY A 78 -8.86 9.45 0.94
N PRO A 79 -8.82 10.77 0.64
CA PRO A 79 -7.64 11.56 0.96
C PRO A 79 -7.45 11.72 2.47
N LEU A 80 -6.30 11.29 2.97
CA LEU A 80 -5.90 11.41 4.37
C LEU A 80 -4.39 11.63 4.45
N PRO A 81 -3.89 12.31 5.50
CA PRO A 81 -2.46 12.34 5.77
C PRO A 81 -1.93 10.94 6.10
N THR A 82 -0.65 10.72 5.82
CA THR A 82 -0.01 9.42 6.12
C THR A 82 -0.16 9.02 7.59
N ASN A 83 0.02 9.98 8.51
CA ASN A 83 -0.15 9.72 9.94
C ASN A 83 -1.59 9.31 10.28
N GLY A 84 -2.56 9.88 9.60
CA GLY A 84 -3.97 9.52 9.79
C GLY A 84 -4.23 8.08 9.39
N LEU A 85 -3.68 7.64 8.26
CA LEU A 85 -3.80 6.25 7.84
C LEU A 85 -3.14 5.30 8.84
N ALA A 86 -1.95 5.63 9.32
CA ALA A 86 -1.24 4.79 10.28
C ALA A 86 -2.05 4.62 11.55
N MET A 87 -2.63 5.70 12.06
CA MET A 87 -3.48 5.66 13.25
C MET A 87 -4.74 4.82 13.04
N LEU A 88 -5.40 4.97 11.89
CA LEU A 88 -6.60 4.20 11.57
C LEU A 88 -6.30 2.71 11.45
N THR A 89 -5.17 2.37 10.83
CA THR A 89 -4.75 0.97 10.69
C THR A 89 -4.70 0.30 12.06
N LYS A 90 -4.09 0.96 13.01
CA LYS A 90 -3.99 0.45 14.39
C LYS A 90 -5.35 0.45 15.10
N SER A 91 -6.09 1.56 15.06
CA SER A 91 -7.33 1.70 15.81
C SER A 91 -8.45 0.79 15.26
N MET A 92 -8.50 0.55 13.97
CA MET A 92 -9.46 -0.36 13.35
C MET A 92 -9.01 -1.82 13.39
N LYS A 93 -7.86 -2.09 13.97
CA LYS A 93 -7.27 -3.44 14.06
C LYS A 93 -7.14 -4.10 12.70
N ALA A 94 -6.77 -3.31 11.70
CA ALA A 94 -6.52 -3.83 10.37
C ALA A 94 -5.20 -4.60 10.33
N ASN A 95 -5.08 -5.51 9.37
CA ASN A 95 -3.85 -6.28 9.19
C ASN A 95 -2.77 -5.45 8.53
N MET A 96 -3.17 -4.52 7.68
CA MET A 96 -2.23 -3.64 7.00
C MET A 96 -2.91 -2.33 6.60
N GLY A 97 -2.10 -1.31 6.42
CA GLY A 97 -2.51 -0.03 5.85
C GLY A 97 -1.62 0.29 4.66
N ILE A 98 -2.19 0.91 3.65
CA ILE A 98 -1.44 1.33 2.46
C ILE A 98 -1.73 2.80 2.20
N MET A 99 -0.68 3.60 2.09
CA MET A 99 -0.78 5.00 1.71
C MET A 99 -0.27 5.18 0.29
N ILE A 100 -1.12 5.67 -0.59
CA ILE A 100 -0.74 5.98 -1.97
C ILE A 100 -0.28 7.43 -2.00
N THR A 101 1.03 7.62 -2.02
CA THR A 101 1.64 8.95 -1.99
C THR A 101 3.10 8.87 -2.42
N ALA A 102 3.62 9.97 -2.91
CA ALA A 102 5.05 10.18 -3.09
C ALA A 102 5.53 11.33 -2.21
N SER A 103 4.80 11.61 -1.14
CA SER A 103 5.10 12.65 -0.15
C SER A 103 5.25 14.03 -0.82
N HIS A 104 6.44 14.63 -0.75
CA HIS A 104 6.70 15.95 -1.34
C HIS A 104 7.34 15.87 -2.73
N ASN A 105 7.34 14.71 -3.36
CA ASN A 105 7.77 14.59 -4.75
C ASN A 105 6.81 15.39 -5.66
N PRO A 106 7.23 15.77 -6.87
CA PRO A 106 6.36 16.51 -7.79
C PRO A 106 5.02 15.80 -8.06
N HIS A 107 4.03 16.57 -8.50
CA HIS A 107 2.66 16.07 -8.69
C HIS A 107 2.55 14.93 -9.72
N TYR A 108 3.49 14.83 -10.65
CA TYR A 108 3.50 13.76 -11.68
C TYR A 108 4.11 12.45 -11.16
N ASP A 109 4.62 12.45 -9.95
CA ASP A 109 5.07 11.23 -9.28
C ASP A 109 3.95 10.66 -8.40
N ASN A 110 4.07 9.39 -8.06
CA ASN A 110 3.24 8.76 -7.04
C ASN A 110 4.00 7.57 -6.47
N GLY A 111 3.38 6.85 -5.57
CA GLY A 111 4.02 5.71 -4.93
C GLY A 111 3.12 5.08 -3.89
N LEU A 112 3.67 4.18 -3.10
CA LEU A 112 2.96 3.59 -1.98
C LEU A 112 3.89 3.30 -0.80
N LYS A 113 3.30 3.32 0.40
CA LYS A 113 3.96 2.91 1.65
C LYS A 113 3.07 1.90 2.34
N LEU A 114 3.68 0.88 2.92
CA LEU A 114 2.97 -0.18 3.63
C LEU A 114 3.17 -0.05 5.12
N PHE A 115 2.08 -0.24 5.87
CA PHE A 115 2.09 -0.20 7.34
C PHE A 115 1.52 -1.51 7.88
N GLY A 116 2.09 -1.99 8.97
CA GLY A 116 1.60 -3.19 9.65
C GLY A 116 0.47 -2.91 10.64
N PRO A 117 0.00 -3.95 11.35
CA PRO A 117 -1.11 -3.81 12.30
C PRO A 117 -0.83 -2.86 13.45
N ASP A 118 0.44 -2.61 13.75
CA ASP A 118 0.87 -1.69 14.82
C ASP A 118 0.86 -0.22 14.38
N GLY A 119 0.53 0.04 13.11
CA GLY A 119 0.55 1.39 12.56
C GLY A 119 1.94 1.87 12.19
N LEU A 120 2.94 1.00 12.21
CA LEU A 120 4.31 1.35 11.85
C LEU A 120 4.66 0.86 10.44
N LYS A 121 5.56 1.59 9.79
CA LYS A 121 6.05 1.19 8.47
C LYS A 121 6.61 -0.23 8.55
N LEU A 122 6.35 -1.05 7.54
CA LEU A 122 6.87 -2.42 7.50
C LEU A 122 8.39 -2.45 7.51
N SER A 123 8.94 -3.47 8.17
CA SER A 123 10.38 -3.68 8.19
C SER A 123 10.90 -4.06 6.80
N ASP A 124 12.18 -3.81 6.56
CA ASP A 124 12.83 -4.19 5.31
C ASP A 124 12.68 -5.67 5.01
N LYS A 125 12.71 -6.50 6.06
CA LYS A 125 12.55 -7.95 5.92
C LYS A 125 11.18 -8.32 5.34
N ILE A 126 10.13 -7.66 5.83
CA ILE A 126 8.76 -7.93 5.35
C ILE A 126 8.57 -7.37 3.94
N GLU A 127 9.05 -6.17 3.67
CA GLU A 127 8.98 -5.57 2.33
C GLU A 127 9.65 -6.47 1.30
N LYS A 128 10.80 -7.05 1.66
CA LYS A 128 11.52 -7.94 0.78
C LYS A 128 10.74 -9.22 0.49
N LYS A 129 10.01 -9.74 1.46
CA LYS A 129 9.17 -10.93 1.24
C LYS A 129 7.99 -10.66 0.32
N ILE A 130 7.47 -9.44 0.36
CA ILE A 130 6.36 -9.03 -0.50
C ILE A 130 6.83 -8.84 -1.95
N GLU A 131 8.06 -8.39 -2.15
CA GLU A 131 8.62 -8.19 -3.48
C GLU A 131 8.69 -9.45 -4.34
#